data_b041cea92c22386e6f73f1b18e6109bc
#
_entry.id   b041cea92c22386e6f73f1b18e6109bc
#
_cell.length_a   1.000
_cell.length_b   1.000
_cell.length_c   1.000
_cell.angle_alpha   90.00
_cell.angle_beta   90.00
_cell.angle_gamma   90.00
#
_symmetry.space_group_name_H-M   'P 1'
#
loop_
_entity.id
_entity.type
_entity.pdbx_description
1 polymer ?
#
loop_
_entity_poly.entity_id
_entity_poly.type
_entity_poly.pdbx_seq_one_letter_code
_entity_poly.pdbx_strand_id
1 'polypeptide(L)'
;MGEDDRLRAVVALAQGMAAAQSPRESWRAAALGACRALSGSFAALSVWEREHGRLRVLVNVGERADGEAEFPEDETYPVHQFPEITEFLHERWAGGGEPDAWVETASGPMDRAGYCHQRVAALRRRGRGCCVVAPIVLHGRAWGELYVARPLGAPVFGPRDADFATVLVSVVAAGIAQTERLEEARRLAFTDALTGLANRRAVDIRLDQAVERHRDEGVVVSLVVCDLNGLKRVNDTLGHALGDRLLERFGSVLSRCAAMLPGMLAARLGGDEFCLLAVGPSADEVVRVGDEVCSRAAELDLGEGVACGIASTGDPIGEVRSARRLFRLADAAQYKAKFLRAEKPVVAGRDGGLDDPVVRLADSPPPVAGDGERRRIRGMEPDP
;
A
#
# COMPACT_ATOMS: atom_id res chain seq x y z
N MET A 1 4.44 12.95 -37.94
CA MET A 1 5.56 12.88 -36.99
C MET A 1 6.68 12.10 -37.63
N GLY A 2 7.91 12.69 -37.71
CA GLY A 2 9.10 12.03 -38.25
C GLY A 2 9.60 10.89 -37.37
N GLU A 3 10.52 10.09 -37.90
CA GLU A 3 11.10 8.95 -37.13
C GLU A 3 11.87 9.43 -35.90
N ASP A 4 12.64 10.53 -36.02
CA ASP A 4 13.35 11.16 -34.91
C ASP A 4 12.39 11.67 -33.80
N ASP A 5 11.20 12.16 -34.18
CA ASP A 5 10.20 12.63 -33.22
C ASP A 5 9.59 11.48 -32.45
N ARG A 6 9.36 10.32 -33.12
CA ARG A 6 8.88 9.11 -32.47
C ARG A 6 9.90 8.58 -31.48
N LEU A 7 11.18 8.55 -31.85
CA LEU A 7 12.26 8.11 -30.94
C LEU A 7 12.35 9.00 -29.71
N ARG A 8 12.30 10.34 -29.89
CA ARG A 8 12.28 11.29 -28.75
C ARG A 8 11.05 11.07 -27.85
N ALA A 9 9.89 10.77 -28.44
CA ALA A 9 8.69 10.50 -27.67
C ALA A 9 8.80 9.20 -26.82
N VAL A 10 9.42 8.15 -27.36
CA VAL A 10 9.71 6.91 -26.61
C VAL A 10 10.67 7.22 -25.43
N VAL A 11 11.73 7.96 -25.67
CA VAL A 11 12.68 8.36 -24.61
C VAL A 11 11.98 9.17 -23.52
N ALA A 12 11.18 10.15 -23.90
CA ALA A 12 10.43 10.98 -22.94
C ALA A 12 9.42 10.16 -22.10
N LEU A 13 8.73 9.19 -22.74
CA LEU A 13 7.86 8.25 -22.05
C LEU A 13 8.65 7.39 -21.06
N ALA A 14 9.77 6.80 -21.49
CA ALA A 14 10.62 5.98 -20.63
C ALA A 14 11.15 6.76 -19.41
N GLN A 15 11.58 8.02 -19.61
CA GLN A 15 12.01 8.90 -18.52
C GLN A 15 10.88 9.23 -17.56
N GLY A 16 9.67 9.51 -18.08
CA GLY A 16 8.47 9.76 -17.25
C GLY A 16 8.08 8.56 -16.42
N MET A 17 8.16 7.36 -16.99
CA MET A 17 7.90 6.11 -16.27
C MET A 17 8.96 5.83 -15.20
N ALA A 18 10.24 6.07 -15.50
CA ALA A 18 11.34 5.85 -14.56
C ALA A 18 11.31 6.84 -13.37
N ALA A 19 10.77 8.03 -13.55
CA ALA A 19 10.63 9.03 -12.48
C ALA A 19 9.44 8.76 -11.54
N ALA A 20 8.51 7.90 -11.91
CA ALA A 20 7.31 7.60 -11.11
C ALA A 20 7.68 6.84 -9.83
N GLN A 21 7.19 7.31 -8.69
CA GLN A 21 7.45 6.72 -7.36
C GLN A 21 6.23 5.98 -6.79
N SER A 22 5.09 6.07 -7.45
CA SER A 22 3.84 5.41 -7.06
C SER A 22 3.11 4.84 -8.28
N PRO A 23 2.22 3.84 -8.10
CA PRO A 23 1.40 3.32 -9.20
C PRO A 23 0.59 4.41 -9.92
N ARG A 24 0.00 5.34 -9.19
CA ARG A 24 -0.78 6.45 -9.78
C ARG A 24 0.07 7.36 -10.65
N GLU A 25 1.28 7.68 -10.23
CA GLU A 25 2.23 8.47 -11.03
C GLU A 25 2.66 7.70 -12.29
N SER A 26 2.92 6.40 -12.16
CA SER A 26 3.26 5.53 -13.28
C SER A 26 2.13 5.47 -14.32
N TRP A 27 0.88 5.25 -13.89
CA TRP A 27 -0.28 5.25 -14.78
C TRP A 27 -0.46 6.58 -15.50
N ARG A 28 -0.33 7.69 -14.78
CA ARG A 28 -0.43 9.04 -15.34
C ARG A 28 0.69 9.31 -16.34
N ALA A 29 1.92 8.93 -16.03
CA ALA A 29 3.07 9.09 -16.93
C ALA A 29 2.90 8.27 -18.21
N ALA A 30 2.41 7.01 -18.09
CA ALA A 30 2.10 6.14 -19.21
C ALA A 30 1.08 6.76 -20.16
N ALA A 31 -0.09 7.11 -19.63
CA ALA A 31 -1.20 7.65 -20.43
C ALA A 31 -0.82 9.00 -21.06
N LEU A 32 -0.24 9.93 -20.30
CA LEU A 32 0.17 11.24 -20.78
C LEU A 32 1.30 11.17 -21.82
N GLY A 33 2.30 10.33 -21.58
CA GLY A 33 3.41 10.11 -22.51
C GLY A 33 2.94 9.55 -23.83
N ALA A 34 2.08 8.53 -23.80
CA ALA A 34 1.50 7.93 -25.00
C ALA A 34 0.56 8.89 -25.75
N CYS A 35 -0.26 9.66 -25.03
CA CYS A 35 -1.13 10.69 -25.62
C CYS A 35 -0.32 11.69 -26.43
N ARG A 36 0.77 12.21 -25.88
CA ARG A 36 1.68 13.14 -26.58
C ARG A 36 2.37 12.47 -27.75
N ALA A 37 2.89 11.26 -27.57
CA ALA A 37 3.62 10.49 -28.58
C ALA A 37 2.78 10.21 -29.83
N LEU A 38 1.49 9.97 -29.63
CA LEU A 38 0.53 9.68 -30.72
C LEU A 38 -0.23 10.93 -31.19
N SER A 39 0.10 12.13 -30.68
CA SER A 39 -0.64 13.36 -30.96
C SER A 39 -2.14 13.18 -30.73
N GLY A 40 -2.49 12.50 -29.64
CA GLY A 40 -3.84 12.34 -29.15
C GLY A 40 -4.29 13.56 -28.33
N SER A 41 -5.59 13.77 -28.19
CA SER A 41 -6.14 14.76 -27.27
C SER A 41 -6.56 14.15 -25.94
N PHE A 42 -6.78 12.85 -25.88
CA PHE A 42 -7.16 12.10 -24.70
C PHE A 42 -6.47 10.75 -24.66
N ALA A 43 -6.12 10.29 -23.45
CA ALA A 43 -5.72 8.91 -23.24
C ALA A 43 -6.25 8.35 -21.91
N ALA A 44 -6.44 7.05 -21.88
CA ALA A 44 -6.80 6.30 -20.68
C ALA A 44 -5.96 5.05 -20.56
N LEU A 45 -5.70 4.65 -19.33
CA LEU A 45 -5.10 3.38 -18.99
C LEU A 45 -6.11 2.56 -18.18
N SER A 46 -6.38 1.34 -18.60
CA SER A 46 -7.32 0.46 -17.95
C SER A 46 -6.65 -0.87 -17.58
N VAL A 47 -7.03 -1.43 -16.42
CA VAL A 47 -6.59 -2.76 -15.98
C VAL A 47 -7.71 -3.77 -16.14
N TRP A 48 -7.36 -4.99 -16.49
CA TRP A 48 -8.32 -6.07 -16.57
C TRP A 48 -8.47 -6.81 -15.23
N GLU A 49 -9.60 -6.62 -14.58
CA GLU A 49 -9.99 -7.33 -13.37
C GLU A 49 -10.67 -8.66 -13.75
N ARG A 50 -9.86 -9.71 -13.88
CA ARG A 50 -10.30 -11.05 -14.37
C ARG A 50 -11.38 -11.67 -13.52
N GLU A 51 -11.24 -11.59 -12.19
CA GLU A 51 -12.20 -12.15 -11.23
C GLU A 51 -13.59 -11.52 -11.35
N HIS A 52 -13.63 -10.26 -11.79
CA HIS A 52 -14.87 -9.51 -11.98
C HIS A 52 -15.31 -9.45 -13.44
N GLY A 53 -14.53 -9.96 -14.39
CA GLY A 53 -14.83 -9.93 -15.81
C GLY A 53 -15.00 -8.51 -16.39
N ARG A 54 -14.20 -7.55 -15.90
CA ARG A 54 -14.33 -6.13 -16.29
C ARG A 54 -12.97 -5.45 -16.49
N LEU A 55 -12.97 -4.43 -17.35
CA LEU A 55 -11.91 -3.42 -17.42
C LEU A 55 -12.24 -2.31 -16.44
N ARG A 56 -11.29 -1.96 -15.58
CA ARG A 56 -11.38 -0.78 -14.70
C ARG A 56 -10.42 0.30 -15.19
N VAL A 57 -10.93 1.50 -15.39
CA VAL A 57 -10.12 2.66 -15.76
C VAL A 57 -9.30 3.11 -14.55
N LEU A 58 -7.99 3.21 -14.73
CA LEU A 58 -7.04 3.63 -13.69
C LEU A 58 -6.77 5.12 -13.75
N VAL A 59 -6.69 5.68 -14.96
CA VAL A 59 -6.41 7.09 -15.20
C VAL A 59 -6.96 7.55 -16.55
N ASN A 60 -7.46 8.78 -16.57
CA ASN A 60 -7.86 9.54 -17.74
C ASN A 60 -7.03 10.82 -17.83
N VAL A 61 -6.40 11.11 -18.97
CA VAL A 61 -5.58 12.31 -19.18
C VAL A 61 -5.93 13.04 -20.48
N GLY A 62 -5.59 14.32 -20.54
CA GLY A 62 -5.89 15.18 -21.71
C GLY A 62 -7.27 15.81 -21.64
N GLU A 63 -7.89 16.00 -22.80
CA GLU A 63 -9.24 16.58 -22.96
C GLU A 63 -10.31 15.58 -22.51
N ARG A 64 -10.72 15.69 -21.25
CA ARG A 64 -11.73 14.84 -20.65
C ARG A 64 -13.13 15.35 -20.95
N ALA A 65 -14.06 14.45 -21.24
CA ALA A 65 -15.46 14.79 -21.39
C ALA A 65 -16.10 15.06 -20.01
N ASP A 66 -17.29 15.68 -20.03
CA ASP A 66 -18.04 15.93 -18.80
C ASP A 66 -18.28 14.62 -18.02
N GLY A 67 -17.94 14.64 -16.72
CA GLY A 67 -18.03 13.49 -15.84
C GLY A 67 -16.84 12.53 -15.85
N GLU A 68 -15.83 12.73 -16.70
CA GLU A 68 -14.58 11.93 -16.67
C GLU A 68 -13.60 12.49 -15.61
N ALA A 69 -13.42 11.78 -14.50
CA ALA A 69 -12.40 12.10 -13.51
C ALA A 69 -11.00 11.65 -13.98
N GLU A 70 -9.93 12.32 -13.51
CA GLU A 70 -8.56 11.90 -13.82
C GLU A 70 -8.26 10.49 -13.25
N PHE A 71 -8.66 10.24 -12.01
CA PHE A 71 -8.55 8.94 -11.34
C PHE A 71 -9.96 8.51 -10.92
N PRO A 72 -10.73 7.87 -11.80
CA PRO A 72 -12.09 7.46 -11.48
C PRO A 72 -12.08 6.30 -10.47
N GLU A 73 -13.01 6.33 -9.51
CA GLU A 73 -13.15 5.25 -8.51
C GLU A 73 -13.93 4.05 -9.09
N ASP A 74 -14.99 4.32 -9.87
CA ASP A 74 -15.96 3.30 -10.32
C ASP A 74 -16.15 3.22 -11.84
N GLU A 75 -15.24 3.77 -12.65
CA GLU A 75 -15.35 3.66 -14.11
C GLU A 75 -14.93 2.27 -14.57
N THR A 76 -15.90 1.41 -14.85
CA THR A 76 -15.69 0.03 -15.27
C THR A 76 -16.50 -0.34 -16.50
N TYR A 77 -15.96 -1.27 -17.31
CA TYR A 77 -16.57 -1.77 -18.52
C TYR A 77 -16.56 -3.31 -18.52
N PRO A 78 -17.74 -3.98 -18.64
CA PRO A 78 -17.79 -5.45 -18.72
C PRO A 78 -17.04 -5.97 -19.95
N VAL A 79 -16.13 -6.93 -19.77
CA VAL A 79 -15.24 -7.45 -20.83
C VAL A 79 -16.03 -8.11 -21.96
N HIS A 80 -17.15 -8.78 -21.65
CA HIS A 80 -18.02 -9.40 -22.66
C HIS A 80 -18.62 -8.43 -23.69
N GLN A 81 -18.57 -7.12 -23.41
CA GLN A 81 -18.98 -6.07 -24.34
C GLN A 81 -17.87 -5.65 -25.32
N PHE A 82 -16.68 -6.22 -25.18
CA PHE A 82 -15.51 -5.95 -26.00
C PHE A 82 -14.98 -7.27 -26.58
N PRO A 83 -15.54 -7.74 -27.71
CA PRO A 83 -15.15 -9.02 -28.34
C PRO A 83 -13.64 -9.11 -28.61
N GLU A 84 -13.02 -7.99 -28.97
CA GLU A 84 -11.59 -7.91 -29.25
C GLU A 84 -10.74 -8.30 -28.03
N ILE A 85 -11.20 -7.97 -26.82
CA ILE A 85 -10.49 -8.32 -25.59
C ILE A 85 -10.65 -9.81 -25.33
N THR A 86 -11.82 -10.38 -25.55
CA THR A 86 -12.07 -11.82 -25.35
C THR A 86 -11.37 -12.68 -26.39
N GLU A 87 -11.37 -12.29 -27.66
CA GLU A 87 -10.62 -12.97 -28.73
C GLU A 87 -9.12 -12.85 -28.54
N PHE A 88 -8.64 -11.66 -28.16
CA PHE A 88 -7.26 -11.40 -27.84
C PHE A 88 -6.76 -12.27 -26.70
N LEU A 89 -7.59 -12.56 -25.70
CA LEU A 89 -7.20 -13.28 -24.49
C LEU A 89 -7.16 -14.81 -24.68
N HIS A 90 -7.88 -15.37 -25.63
CA HIS A 90 -8.03 -16.81 -25.76
C HIS A 90 -7.38 -17.41 -27.01
N GLU A 91 -7.48 -16.78 -28.17
CA GLU A 91 -7.08 -17.42 -29.43
C GLU A 91 -5.72 -16.97 -29.95
N ARG A 92 -5.43 -15.67 -29.98
CA ARG A 92 -4.15 -15.18 -30.50
C ARG A 92 -2.95 -15.50 -29.60
N TRP A 93 -3.18 -15.56 -28.30
CA TRP A 93 -2.15 -15.88 -27.31
C TRP A 93 -1.83 -17.37 -27.21
N ALA A 94 -2.82 -18.22 -27.32
CA ALA A 94 -2.60 -19.68 -27.39
C ALA A 94 -1.79 -20.07 -28.65
N GLY A 95 -1.81 -19.24 -29.69
CA GLY A 95 -1.04 -19.42 -30.92
C GLY A 95 0.34 -18.77 -30.96
N GLY A 96 0.79 -18.08 -29.89
CA GLY A 96 2.13 -17.46 -29.80
C GLY A 96 2.29 -16.15 -30.56
N GLY A 97 1.19 -15.45 -30.91
CA GLY A 97 1.22 -14.12 -31.53
C GLY A 97 1.40 -13.00 -30.52
N GLU A 98 2.18 -11.96 -30.88
CA GLU A 98 2.25 -10.73 -30.10
C GLU A 98 0.95 -9.93 -30.25
N PRO A 99 0.48 -9.25 -29.18
CA PRO A 99 -0.70 -8.43 -29.20
C PRO A 99 -0.44 -7.12 -29.93
N ASP A 100 -1.03 -6.96 -31.12
CA ASP A 100 -0.93 -5.75 -31.91
C ASP A 100 -1.98 -4.71 -31.48
N ALA A 101 -1.59 -3.44 -31.52
CA ALA A 101 -2.53 -2.35 -31.36
C ALA A 101 -3.44 -2.23 -32.60
N TRP A 102 -4.67 -1.78 -32.40
CA TRP A 102 -5.63 -1.56 -33.47
C TRP A 102 -6.27 -0.18 -33.39
N VAL A 103 -6.90 0.23 -34.50
CA VAL A 103 -7.54 1.53 -34.61
C VAL A 103 -9.05 1.34 -34.79
N GLU A 104 -9.82 2.13 -34.05
CA GLU A 104 -11.28 2.23 -34.21
C GLU A 104 -11.71 3.66 -34.52
N THR A 105 -12.79 3.81 -35.28
CA THR A 105 -13.29 5.11 -35.70
C THR A 105 -14.78 5.27 -35.34
N ALA A 106 -15.19 6.49 -35.02
CA ALA A 106 -16.60 6.82 -34.78
C ALA A 106 -17.48 6.63 -36.02
N SER A 107 -16.89 6.58 -37.23
CA SER A 107 -17.54 6.42 -38.53
C SER A 107 -17.45 5.00 -39.09
N GLY A 108 -16.93 4.04 -38.32
CA GLY A 108 -16.69 2.67 -38.80
C GLY A 108 -17.95 1.99 -39.31
N PRO A 109 -17.84 1.12 -40.34
CA PRO A 109 -18.97 0.38 -40.88
C PRO A 109 -19.54 -0.60 -39.87
N MET A 110 -20.86 -0.70 -39.79
CA MET A 110 -21.60 -1.52 -38.83
C MET A 110 -21.47 -3.05 -39.03
N ASP A 111 -20.81 -3.53 -40.08
CA ASP A 111 -20.88 -4.91 -40.58
C ASP A 111 -19.57 -5.66 -40.68
N ARG A 112 -18.49 -5.22 -40.00
CA ARG A 112 -17.23 -5.98 -39.98
C ARG A 112 -17.10 -6.86 -38.72
N ALA A 113 -16.79 -8.11 -38.93
CA ALA A 113 -16.33 -8.98 -37.82
C ALA A 113 -15.15 -8.32 -37.14
N GLY A 114 -15.24 -8.13 -35.81
CA GLY A 114 -14.24 -7.43 -34.98
C GLY A 114 -14.58 -5.97 -34.67
N TYR A 115 -15.76 -5.49 -34.96
CA TYR A 115 -16.23 -4.14 -34.68
C TYR A 115 -16.86 -4.02 -33.28
N CYS A 116 -16.26 -3.18 -32.42
CA CYS A 116 -16.80 -2.95 -31.09
C CYS A 116 -17.87 -1.84 -31.08
N HIS A 117 -19.14 -2.21 -31.14
CA HIS A 117 -20.23 -1.27 -31.04
C HIS A 117 -20.21 -0.38 -29.80
N GLN A 118 -19.79 -0.92 -28.68
CA GLN A 118 -19.70 -0.19 -27.40
C GLN A 118 -18.63 0.89 -27.44
N ARG A 119 -17.44 0.57 -28.01
CA ARG A 119 -16.33 1.52 -28.11
C ARG A 119 -16.67 2.65 -29.08
N VAL A 120 -17.27 2.32 -30.22
CA VAL A 120 -17.76 3.32 -31.20
C VAL A 120 -18.83 4.20 -30.60
N ALA A 121 -19.79 3.63 -29.87
CA ALA A 121 -20.79 4.40 -29.16
C ALA A 121 -20.15 5.33 -28.09
N ALA A 122 -19.12 4.87 -27.40
CA ALA A 122 -18.37 5.69 -26.45
C ALA A 122 -17.60 6.83 -27.14
N LEU A 123 -16.95 6.57 -28.29
CA LEU A 123 -16.29 7.59 -29.09
C LEU A 123 -17.25 8.70 -29.44
N ARG A 124 -18.45 8.36 -30.01
CA ARG A 124 -19.48 9.32 -30.41
C ARG A 124 -20.01 10.14 -29.23
N ARG A 125 -20.33 9.48 -28.11
CA ARG A 125 -20.86 10.18 -26.93
C ARG A 125 -19.85 11.18 -26.34
N ARG A 126 -18.55 10.90 -26.45
CA ARG A 126 -17.47 11.71 -25.88
C ARG A 126 -16.85 12.67 -26.89
N GLY A 127 -17.45 12.84 -28.08
CA GLY A 127 -16.96 13.75 -29.12
C GLY A 127 -15.60 13.35 -29.72
N ARG A 128 -15.22 12.06 -29.63
CA ARG A 128 -13.98 11.52 -30.16
C ARG A 128 -14.20 10.92 -31.56
N GLY A 129 -13.28 11.20 -32.48
CA GLY A 129 -13.39 10.75 -33.87
C GLY A 129 -12.80 9.38 -34.14
N CYS A 130 -11.70 9.07 -33.46
CA CYS A 130 -11.02 7.78 -33.57
C CYS A 130 -10.21 7.50 -32.29
N CYS A 131 -9.85 6.24 -32.11
CA CYS A 131 -8.88 5.83 -31.09
C CYS A 131 -7.92 4.76 -31.61
N VAL A 132 -6.76 4.68 -30.98
CA VAL A 132 -5.88 3.51 -31.01
C VAL A 132 -5.98 2.84 -29.64
N VAL A 133 -6.09 1.52 -29.66
CA VAL A 133 -6.11 0.66 -28.48
C VAL A 133 -4.92 -0.25 -28.55
N ALA A 134 -4.11 -0.26 -27.52
CA ALA A 134 -2.90 -1.06 -27.45
C ALA A 134 -2.92 -1.93 -26.17
N PRO A 135 -2.97 -3.24 -26.30
CA PRO A 135 -2.96 -4.16 -25.17
C PRO A 135 -1.64 -4.14 -24.42
N ILE A 136 -1.72 -4.13 -23.11
CA ILE A 136 -0.57 -4.19 -22.22
C ILE A 136 -0.43 -5.61 -21.67
N VAL A 137 0.76 -6.15 -21.83
CA VAL A 137 1.08 -7.52 -21.44
C VAL A 137 2.16 -7.49 -20.37
N LEU A 138 1.89 -8.09 -19.21
CA LEU A 138 2.85 -8.28 -18.15
C LEU A 138 3.03 -9.78 -17.85
N HIS A 139 4.28 -10.22 -17.76
CA HIS A 139 4.61 -11.61 -17.43
C HIS A 139 3.89 -12.66 -18.31
N GLY A 140 3.74 -12.35 -19.59
CA GLY A 140 3.05 -13.23 -20.52
C GLY A 140 1.52 -13.25 -20.36
N ARG A 141 0.92 -12.31 -19.64
CA ARG A 141 -0.54 -12.23 -19.44
C ARG A 141 -1.06 -10.84 -19.78
N ALA A 142 -2.22 -10.78 -20.41
CA ALA A 142 -2.89 -9.50 -20.63
C ALA A 142 -3.16 -8.83 -19.26
N TRP A 143 -2.61 -7.65 -19.06
CA TRP A 143 -2.76 -6.85 -17.85
C TRP A 143 -3.87 -5.82 -17.98
N GLY A 144 -3.99 -5.22 -19.17
CA GLY A 144 -4.97 -4.19 -19.46
C GLY A 144 -4.74 -3.59 -20.83
N GLU A 145 -5.16 -2.35 -21.03
CA GLU A 145 -5.02 -1.64 -22.30
C GLU A 145 -4.67 -0.17 -22.10
N LEU A 146 -3.93 0.36 -23.07
CA LEU A 146 -3.72 1.77 -23.29
C LEU A 146 -4.69 2.22 -24.42
N TYR A 147 -5.47 3.26 -24.14
CA TYR A 147 -6.39 3.86 -25.08
C TYR A 147 -5.95 5.31 -25.35
N VAL A 148 -5.80 5.68 -26.62
CA VAL A 148 -5.49 7.06 -27.03
C VAL A 148 -6.49 7.49 -28.10
N ALA A 149 -7.11 8.67 -27.95
CA ALA A 149 -8.11 9.18 -28.86
C ALA A 149 -7.77 10.55 -29.42
N ARG A 150 -8.33 10.84 -30.59
CA ARG A 150 -8.37 12.15 -31.24
C ARG A 150 -9.79 12.67 -31.34
N PRO A 151 -10.00 14.01 -31.33
CA PRO A 151 -11.32 14.60 -31.43
C PRO A 151 -11.94 14.39 -32.83
N LEU A 152 -13.24 14.61 -32.95
CA LEU A 152 -13.94 14.62 -34.22
C LEU A 152 -13.30 15.63 -35.19
N GLY A 153 -13.13 15.23 -36.45
CA GLY A 153 -12.53 16.08 -37.49
C GLY A 153 -10.98 16.06 -37.52
N ALA A 154 -10.31 15.48 -36.51
CA ALA A 154 -8.87 15.24 -36.56
C ALA A 154 -8.52 14.08 -37.50
N PRO A 155 -7.28 14.03 -38.04
CA PRO A 155 -6.80 12.90 -38.84
C PRO A 155 -6.97 11.59 -38.10
N VAL A 156 -7.52 10.56 -38.77
CA VAL A 156 -7.64 9.21 -38.20
C VAL A 156 -6.27 8.59 -38.03
N PHE A 157 -6.08 7.82 -36.94
CA PHE A 157 -4.89 7.02 -36.74
C PHE A 157 -4.71 6.01 -37.89
N GLY A 158 -3.49 5.90 -38.40
CA GLY A 158 -3.15 4.93 -39.43
C GLY A 158 -2.44 3.69 -38.87
N PRO A 159 -2.15 2.68 -39.75
CA PRO A 159 -1.40 1.47 -39.35
C PRO A 159 -0.07 1.77 -38.64
N ARG A 160 0.68 2.75 -39.16
CA ARG A 160 1.95 3.19 -38.53
C ARG A 160 1.78 3.76 -37.13
N ASP A 161 0.61 4.31 -36.78
CA ASP A 161 0.33 4.80 -35.44
C ASP A 161 -0.02 3.63 -34.53
N ALA A 162 -0.69 2.59 -35.03
CA ALA A 162 -0.94 1.35 -34.31
C ALA A 162 0.38 0.61 -34.02
N ASP A 163 1.26 0.42 -35.04
CA ASP A 163 2.58 -0.18 -34.88
C ASP A 163 3.39 0.59 -33.80
N PHE A 164 3.32 1.91 -33.85
CA PHE A 164 4.01 2.75 -32.87
C PHE A 164 3.40 2.65 -31.46
N ALA A 165 2.08 2.51 -31.36
CA ALA A 165 1.41 2.27 -30.08
C ALA A 165 1.85 0.94 -29.46
N THR A 166 2.06 -0.11 -30.27
CA THR A 166 2.62 -1.40 -29.81
C THR A 166 4.01 -1.23 -29.21
N VAL A 167 4.86 -0.39 -29.81
CA VAL A 167 6.17 -0.05 -29.22
C VAL A 167 6.01 0.70 -27.90
N LEU A 168 5.13 1.70 -27.84
CA LEU A 168 4.89 2.48 -26.62
C LEU A 168 4.40 1.61 -25.46
N VAL A 169 3.47 0.69 -25.70
CA VAL A 169 2.97 -0.19 -24.63
C VAL A 169 4.01 -1.16 -24.09
N SER A 170 5.01 -1.51 -24.88
CA SER A 170 6.15 -2.31 -24.38
C SER A 170 6.95 -1.53 -23.32
N VAL A 171 7.16 -0.22 -23.55
CA VAL A 171 7.80 0.67 -22.57
C VAL A 171 6.89 0.88 -21.35
N VAL A 172 5.59 1.09 -21.57
CA VAL A 172 4.59 1.20 -20.49
C VAL A 172 4.57 -0.05 -19.64
N ALA A 173 4.53 -1.23 -20.25
CA ALA A 173 4.56 -2.51 -19.54
C ALA A 173 5.80 -2.66 -18.65
N ALA A 174 6.98 -2.32 -19.16
CA ALA A 174 8.22 -2.35 -18.38
C ALA A 174 8.16 -1.41 -17.17
N GLY A 175 7.64 -0.19 -17.36
CA GLY A 175 7.52 0.80 -16.29
C GLY A 175 6.49 0.41 -15.22
N ILE A 176 5.34 -0.12 -15.62
CA ILE A 176 4.33 -0.65 -14.69
C ILE A 176 4.92 -1.82 -13.88
N ALA A 177 5.54 -2.79 -14.55
CA ALA A 177 6.17 -3.93 -13.88
C ALA A 177 7.24 -3.49 -12.86
N GLN A 178 8.01 -2.45 -13.18
CA GLN A 178 9.01 -1.89 -12.26
C GLN A 178 8.35 -1.25 -11.02
N THR A 179 7.28 -0.50 -11.22
CA THR A 179 6.54 0.15 -10.11
C THR A 179 5.86 -0.89 -9.22
N GLU A 180 5.23 -1.93 -9.80
CA GLU A 180 4.64 -3.04 -9.05
C GLU A 180 5.68 -3.80 -8.22
N ARG A 181 6.87 -4.06 -8.80
CA ARG A 181 7.99 -4.68 -8.07
C ARG A 181 8.48 -3.81 -6.90
N LEU A 182 8.54 -2.49 -7.10
CA LEU A 182 8.96 -1.57 -6.05
C LEU A 182 7.94 -1.54 -4.90
N GLU A 183 6.65 -1.49 -5.21
CA GLU A 183 5.58 -1.54 -4.20
C GLU A 183 5.59 -2.87 -3.44
N GLU A 184 5.75 -3.98 -4.14
CA GLU A 184 5.87 -5.29 -3.49
C GLU A 184 7.12 -5.39 -2.61
N ALA A 185 8.28 -4.89 -3.10
CA ALA A 185 9.49 -4.84 -2.30
C ALA A 185 9.31 -3.95 -1.03
N ARG A 186 8.64 -2.79 -1.16
CA ARG A 186 8.28 -1.94 -0.02
C ARG A 186 7.36 -2.67 0.95
N ARG A 187 6.33 -3.32 0.44
CA ARG A 187 5.40 -4.11 1.25
C ARG A 187 6.13 -5.19 2.04
N LEU A 188 6.96 -5.99 1.38
CA LEU A 188 7.76 -7.04 2.02
C LEU A 188 8.77 -6.48 3.03
N ALA A 189 9.34 -5.30 2.76
CA ALA A 189 10.32 -4.67 3.64
C ALA A 189 9.70 -4.05 4.89
N PHE A 190 8.44 -3.59 4.84
CA PHE A 190 7.84 -2.76 5.88
C PHE A 190 6.53 -3.28 6.47
N THR A 191 5.99 -4.41 5.98
CA THR A 191 4.78 -5.02 6.55
C THR A 191 5.06 -6.43 7.07
N ASP A 192 4.30 -6.85 8.07
CA ASP A 192 4.24 -8.23 8.55
C ASP A 192 3.35 -9.06 7.64
N ALA A 193 3.87 -10.16 7.10
CA ALA A 193 3.19 -10.95 6.08
C ALA A 193 1.91 -11.64 6.59
N LEU A 194 1.83 -11.96 7.90
CA LEU A 194 0.68 -12.63 8.48
C LEU A 194 -0.45 -11.64 8.77
N THR A 195 -0.15 -10.53 9.41
CA THR A 195 -1.18 -9.61 9.91
C THR A 195 -1.46 -8.42 8.98
N GLY A 196 -0.58 -8.17 8.00
CA GLY A 196 -0.66 -7.00 7.13
C GLY A 196 -0.34 -5.66 7.82
N LEU A 197 -0.05 -5.66 9.12
CA LEU A 197 0.38 -4.48 9.86
C LEU A 197 1.81 -4.08 9.48
N ALA A 198 2.23 -2.89 9.89
CA ALA A 198 3.64 -2.52 9.81
C ALA A 198 4.50 -3.55 10.58
N ASN A 199 5.71 -3.80 10.10
CA ASN A 199 6.66 -4.66 10.79
C ASN A 199 7.60 -3.84 11.70
N ARG A 200 8.47 -4.52 12.46
CA ARG A 200 9.44 -3.90 13.37
C ARG A 200 10.28 -2.83 12.68
N ARG A 201 10.78 -3.11 11.48
CA ARG A 201 11.62 -2.17 10.73
C ARG A 201 10.90 -0.86 10.42
N ALA A 202 9.61 -0.93 10.06
CA ALA A 202 8.79 0.26 9.83
C ALA A 202 8.64 1.09 11.11
N VAL A 203 8.44 0.42 12.26
CA VAL A 203 8.35 1.09 13.57
C VAL A 203 9.65 1.76 13.95
N ASP A 204 10.79 1.08 13.82
CA ASP A 204 12.09 1.62 14.19
C ASP A 204 12.37 2.93 13.46
N ILE A 205 12.21 2.94 12.12
CA ILE A 205 12.39 4.14 11.30
C ILE A 205 11.41 5.26 11.71
N ARG A 206 10.14 4.90 11.91
CA ARG A 206 9.09 5.88 12.23
C ARG A 206 9.25 6.47 13.62
N LEU A 207 9.72 5.67 14.57
CA LEU A 207 9.96 6.09 15.94
C LEU A 207 11.17 7.02 16.04
N ASP A 208 12.27 6.74 15.30
CA ASP A 208 13.43 7.63 15.23
C ASP A 208 13.02 9.01 14.67
N GLN A 209 12.29 9.04 13.54
CA GLN A 209 11.75 10.29 12.97
C GLN A 209 10.81 11.03 13.94
N ALA A 210 9.98 10.29 14.67
CA ALA A 210 9.06 10.89 15.65
C ALA A 210 9.80 11.54 16.82
N VAL A 211 10.85 10.90 17.33
CA VAL A 211 11.67 11.44 18.43
C VAL A 211 12.48 12.65 17.96
N GLU A 212 12.97 12.68 16.73
CA GLU A 212 13.58 13.88 16.14
C GLU A 212 12.58 15.03 16.09
N ARG A 213 11.38 14.80 15.59
CA ARG A 213 10.30 15.81 15.58
C ARG A 213 9.90 16.26 16.99
N HIS A 214 9.86 15.37 17.95
CA HIS A 214 9.63 15.75 19.35
C HIS A 214 10.69 16.73 19.84
N ARG A 215 11.96 16.47 19.56
CA ARG A 215 13.08 17.33 19.98
C ARG A 215 13.05 18.70 19.31
N ASP A 216 12.69 18.73 18.02
CA ASP A 216 12.78 19.94 17.21
C ASP A 216 11.50 20.79 17.28
N GLU A 217 10.32 20.16 17.37
CA GLU A 217 9.00 20.78 17.31
C GLU A 217 8.19 20.67 18.62
N GLY A 218 8.65 19.88 19.60
CA GLY A 218 7.92 19.62 20.84
C GLY A 218 6.68 18.74 20.68
N VAL A 219 6.52 18.06 19.53
CA VAL A 219 5.37 17.20 19.24
C VAL A 219 5.32 16.03 20.21
N VAL A 220 4.15 15.72 20.77
CA VAL A 220 3.99 14.56 21.65
C VAL A 220 4.16 13.26 20.87
N VAL A 221 5.00 12.36 21.39
CA VAL A 221 5.20 11.01 20.85
C VAL A 221 4.85 9.99 21.91
N SER A 222 3.99 9.06 21.55
CA SER A 222 3.53 8.00 22.44
C SER A 222 3.71 6.63 21.79
N LEU A 223 4.20 5.66 22.55
CA LEU A 223 4.35 4.27 22.15
C LEU A 223 3.56 3.38 23.09
N VAL A 224 2.72 2.51 22.52
CA VAL A 224 2.04 1.43 23.23
C VAL A 224 2.70 0.12 22.80
N VAL A 225 3.22 -0.65 23.74
CA VAL A 225 3.72 -2.01 23.48
C VAL A 225 2.70 -3.01 24.05
N CYS A 226 2.34 -3.99 23.21
CA CYS A 226 1.33 -4.99 23.50
C CYS A 226 1.93 -6.39 23.39
N ASP A 227 1.64 -7.26 24.34
CA ASP A 227 2.02 -8.68 24.32
C ASP A 227 0.74 -9.52 24.45
N LEU A 228 0.44 -10.30 23.40
CA LEU A 228 -0.77 -11.10 23.32
C LEU A 228 -0.66 -12.35 24.23
N ASN A 229 -1.52 -12.44 25.22
CA ASN A 229 -1.46 -13.52 26.19
C ASN A 229 -2.02 -14.83 25.62
N GLY A 230 -1.45 -15.96 26.03
CA GLY A 230 -1.98 -17.29 25.74
C GLY A 230 -1.62 -17.86 24.38
N LEU A 231 -0.90 -17.16 23.48
CA LEU A 231 -0.54 -17.65 22.15
C LEU A 231 0.16 -18.99 22.17
N LYS A 232 1.14 -19.18 23.07
CA LYS A 232 1.85 -20.45 23.20
C LYS A 232 0.90 -21.59 23.54
N ARG A 233 -0.01 -21.39 24.50
CA ARG A 233 -1.02 -22.41 24.87
C ARG A 233 -1.93 -22.76 23.68
N VAL A 234 -2.36 -21.77 22.91
CA VAL A 234 -3.16 -21.98 21.68
C VAL A 234 -2.37 -22.82 20.69
N ASN A 235 -1.12 -22.49 20.43
CA ASN A 235 -0.25 -23.26 19.53
C ASN A 235 -0.05 -24.70 20.00
N ASP A 236 0.22 -24.91 21.27
CA ASP A 236 0.53 -26.22 21.85
C ASP A 236 -0.72 -27.13 21.91
N THR A 237 -1.93 -26.54 22.09
CA THR A 237 -3.18 -27.31 22.23
C THR A 237 -4.00 -27.41 20.97
N LEU A 238 -4.01 -26.37 20.13
CA LEU A 238 -4.89 -26.25 18.97
C LEU A 238 -4.14 -26.16 17.63
N GLY A 239 -2.80 -26.10 17.68
CA GLY A 239 -1.93 -26.04 16.50
C GLY A 239 -1.68 -24.61 16.00
N HIS A 240 -0.58 -24.45 15.24
CA HIS A 240 -0.10 -23.16 14.74
C HIS A 240 -1.11 -22.42 13.86
N ALA A 241 -1.93 -23.12 13.08
CA ALA A 241 -2.94 -22.49 12.23
C ALA A 241 -3.98 -21.69 13.03
N LEU A 242 -4.33 -22.14 14.25
CA LEU A 242 -5.24 -21.38 15.12
C LEU A 242 -4.52 -20.26 15.86
N GLY A 243 -3.22 -20.44 16.17
CA GLY A 243 -2.37 -19.34 16.66
C GLY A 243 -2.22 -18.21 15.64
N ASP A 244 -2.01 -18.56 14.38
CA ASP A 244 -1.94 -17.56 13.28
C ASP A 244 -3.27 -16.80 13.14
N ARG A 245 -4.42 -17.50 13.21
CA ARG A 245 -5.73 -16.84 13.22
C ARG A 245 -5.94 -15.90 14.42
N LEU A 246 -5.43 -16.25 15.59
CA LEU A 246 -5.47 -15.37 16.75
C LEU A 246 -4.63 -14.10 16.51
N LEU A 247 -3.43 -14.24 15.94
CA LEU A 247 -2.57 -13.12 15.56
C LEU A 247 -3.22 -12.21 14.52
N GLU A 248 -3.83 -12.77 13.47
CA GLU A 248 -4.58 -12.02 12.44
C GLU A 248 -5.75 -11.25 13.04
N ARG A 249 -6.54 -11.89 13.92
CA ARG A 249 -7.67 -11.25 14.60
C ARG A 249 -7.22 -10.11 15.51
N PHE A 250 -6.18 -10.32 16.31
CA PHE A 250 -5.62 -9.27 17.14
C PHE A 250 -5.03 -8.13 16.31
N GLY A 251 -4.34 -8.44 15.21
CA GLY A 251 -3.88 -7.44 14.24
C GLY A 251 -5.02 -6.58 13.69
N SER A 252 -6.17 -7.19 13.40
CA SER A 252 -7.38 -6.48 12.97
C SER A 252 -7.98 -5.60 14.07
N VAL A 253 -7.94 -6.05 15.33
CA VAL A 253 -8.32 -5.23 16.50
C VAL A 253 -7.41 -4.02 16.59
N LEU A 254 -6.11 -4.24 16.56
CA LEU A 254 -5.10 -3.18 16.70
C LEU A 254 -5.21 -2.13 15.59
N SER A 255 -5.43 -2.58 14.33
CA SER A 255 -5.65 -1.68 13.19
C SER A 255 -6.88 -0.78 13.39
N ARG A 256 -8.00 -1.34 13.88
CA ARG A 256 -9.23 -0.57 14.16
C ARG A 256 -9.03 0.42 15.31
N CYS A 257 -8.32 0.03 16.36
CA CYS A 257 -7.99 0.94 17.46
C CYS A 257 -7.05 2.07 17.00
N ALA A 258 -6.06 1.76 16.16
CA ALA A 258 -5.19 2.78 15.57
C ALA A 258 -5.96 3.81 14.74
N ALA A 259 -7.01 3.39 14.03
CA ALA A 259 -7.84 4.28 13.22
C ALA A 259 -8.66 5.31 14.06
N MET A 260 -8.71 5.17 15.39
CA MET A 260 -9.36 6.14 16.28
C MET A 260 -8.59 7.46 16.36
N LEU A 261 -7.27 7.44 16.09
CA LEU A 261 -6.41 8.63 16.09
C LEU A 261 -5.71 8.81 14.75
N PRO A 262 -5.76 10.02 14.16
CA PRO A 262 -5.13 10.27 12.85
C PRO A 262 -3.63 9.97 12.86
N GLY A 263 -3.17 9.21 11.87
CA GLY A 263 -1.75 8.93 11.67
C GLY A 263 -1.11 7.97 12.67
N MET A 264 -1.89 7.32 13.55
CA MET A 264 -1.38 6.30 14.44
C MET A 264 -0.99 5.04 13.65
N LEU A 265 0.23 4.55 13.87
CA LEU A 265 0.76 3.36 13.22
C LEU A 265 0.52 2.13 14.09
N ALA A 266 -0.13 1.10 13.52
CA ALA A 266 -0.23 -0.22 14.13
C ALA A 266 0.82 -1.16 13.54
N ALA A 267 1.51 -1.94 14.40
CA ALA A 267 2.56 -2.81 13.95
C ALA A 267 2.66 -4.11 14.76
N ARG A 268 3.23 -5.14 14.13
CA ARG A 268 3.67 -6.37 14.78
C ARG A 268 5.19 -6.40 14.83
N LEU A 269 5.74 -6.55 16.03
CA LEU A 269 7.18 -6.55 16.26
C LEU A 269 7.79 -7.95 16.06
N GLY A 270 7.00 -8.99 16.23
CA GLY A 270 7.36 -10.40 16.05
C GLY A 270 6.69 -11.29 17.10
N GLY A 271 6.49 -12.55 16.78
CA GLY A 271 5.82 -13.48 17.72
C GLY A 271 4.45 -12.97 18.16
N ASP A 272 4.27 -12.77 19.45
CA ASP A 272 3.09 -12.23 20.14
C ASP A 272 3.20 -10.75 20.50
N GLU A 273 4.29 -10.07 20.06
CA GLU A 273 4.55 -8.66 20.36
C GLU A 273 4.03 -7.73 19.26
N PHE A 274 3.26 -6.72 19.67
CA PHE A 274 2.69 -5.69 18.81
C PHE A 274 2.94 -4.30 19.39
N CYS A 275 2.72 -3.25 18.59
CA CYS A 275 2.76 -1.90 19.11
C CYS A 275 1.86 -0.92 18.34
N LEU A 276 1.56 0.21 19.00
CA LEU A 276 0.97 1.40 18.40
C LEU A 276 1.92 2.58 18.60
N LEU A 277 2.17 3.34 17.54
CA LEU A 277 2.95 4.58 17.60
C LEU A 277 2.05 5.75 17.20
N ALA A 278 1.92 6.72 18.09
CA ALA A 278 1.18 7.97 17.87
C ALA A 278 2.13 9.17 17.88
N VAL A 279 1.95 10.10 16.95
CA VAL A 279 2.72 11.35 16.85
C VAL A 279 1.73 12.51 16.72
N GLY A 280 1.67 13.38 17.74
CA GLY A 280 0.76 14.51 17.81
C GLY A 280 -0.35 14.37 18.85
N PRO A 281 -1.11 13.27 18.90
CA PRO A 281 -2.14 13.07 19.92
C PRO A 281 -1.59 13.16 21.34
N SER A 282 -2.41 13.67 22.27
CA SER A 282 -2.06 13.75 23.68
C SER A 282 -1.88 12.37 24.33
N ALA A 283 -1.14 12.31 25.43
CA ALA A 283 -0.93 11.07 26.18
C ALA A 283 -2.26 10.43 26.61
N ASP A 284 -3.24 11.23 27.04
CA ASP A 284 -4.55 10.73 27.47
C ASP A 284 -5.40 10.16 26.33
N GLU A 285 -5.28 10.69 25.12
CA GLU A 285 -5.94 10.12 23.94
C GLU A 285 -5.37 8.75 23.64
N VAL A 286 -4.06 8.59 23.74
CA VAL A 286 -3.38 7.29 23.50
C VAL A 286 -3.72 6.29 24.60
N VAL A 287 -3.87 6.72 25.85
CA VAL A 287 -4.33 5.83 26.93
C VAL A 287 -5.73 5.30 26.66
N ARG A 288 -6.67 6.15 26.19
CA ARG A 288 -8.01 5.67 25.80
C ARG A 288 -7.97 4.63 24.66
N VAL A 289 -7.07 4.79 23.69
CA VAL A 289 -6.86 3.77 22.67
C VAL A 289 -6.30 2.48 23.28
N GLY A 290 -5.37 2.58 24.21
CA GLY A 290 -4.84 1.43 24.95
C GLY A 290 -5.90 0.68 25.76
N ASP A 291 -6.80 1.41 26.44
CA ASP A 291 -7.96 0.82 27.13
C ASP A 291 -8.85 0.04 26.16
N GLU A 292 -9.14 0.62 24.99
CA GLU A 292 -9.95 -0.03 23.95
C GLU A 292 -9.26 -1.29 23.39
N VAL A 293 -7.92 -1.27 23.22
CA VAL A 293 -7.17 -2.45 22.80
C VAL A 293 -7.30 -3.57 23.82
N CYS A 294 -7.14 -3.27 25.11
CA CYS A 294 -7.30 -4.26 26.19
C CYS A 294 -8.71 -4.83 26.21
N SER A 295 -9.73 -3.98 26.13
CA SER A 295 -11.15 -4.40 26.12
C SER A 295 -11.45 -5.33 24.96
N ARG A 296 -11.11 -4.94 23.73
CA ARG A 296 -11.36 -5.76 22.54
C ARG A 296 -10.53 -7.04 22.48
N ALA A 297 -9.31 -7.01 23.00
CA ALA A 297 -8.49 -8.21 23.09
C ALA A 297 -9.07 -9.25 24.04
N ALA A 298 -9.72 -8.81 25.13
CA ALA A 298 -10.41 -9.71 26.08
C ALA A 298 -11.64 -10.41 25.46
N GLU A 299 -12.22 -9.84 24.40
CA GLU A 299 -13.38 -10.41 23.68
C GLU A 299 -12.96 -11.48 22.63
N LEU A 300 -11.65 -11.71 22.41
CA LEU A 300 -11.18 -12.70 21.44
C LEU A 300 -11.32 -14.12 21.98
N ASP A 301 -12.06 -14.95 21.27
CA ASP A 301 -12.42 -16.32 21.68
C ASP A 301 -11.24 -17.27 21.95
N LEU A 302 -10.07 -17.01 21.37
CA LEU A 302 -8.90 -17.90 21.42
C LEU A 302 -7.81 -17.41 22.37
N GLY A 303 -7.81 -16.11 22.75
CA GLY A 303 -6.77 -15.46 23.53
C GLY A 303 -7.07 -15.40 25.03
N GLU A 304 -6.09 -14.93 25.79
CA GLU A 304 -6.21 -14.58 27.23
C GLU A 304 -6.07 -13.07 27.44
N GLY A 305 -6.52 -12.28 26.45
CA GLY A 305 -6.35 -10.82 26.46
C GLY A 305 -4.92 -10.40 26.09
N VAL A 306 -4.55 -9.18 26.47
CA VAL A 306 -3.28 -8.55 26.10
C VAL A 306 -2.72 -7.77 27.28
N ALA A 307 -1.40 -7.81 27.47
CA ALA A 307 -0.70 -6.93 28.39
C ALA A 307 -0.18 -5.71 27.64
N CYS A 308 -0.66 -4.51 28.01
CA CYS A 308 -0.31 -3.25 27.36
C CYS A 308 0.52 -2.35 28.27
N GLY A 309 1.63 -1.80 27.74
CA GLY A 309 2.43 -0.77 28.37
C GLY A 309 2.52 0.46 27.51
N ILE A 310 2.38 1.65 28.10
CA ILE A 310 2.38 2.93 27.41
C ILE A 310 3.51 3.82 27.95
N ALA A 311 4.23 4.45 27.03
CA ALA A 311 5.14 5.56 27.33
C ALA A 311 4.83 6.73 26.41
N SER A 312 4.73 7.94 26.97
CA SER A 312 4.45 9.16 26.23
C SER A 312 5.38 10.27 26.65
N THR A 313 5.91 11.05 25.70
CA THR A 313 6.66 12.28 26.00
C THR A 313 5.79 13.38 26.61
N GLY A 314 4.46 13.20 26.62
CA GLY A 314 3.51 14.06 27.32
C GLY A 314 3.33 13.71 28.82
N ASP A 315 3.88 12.59 29.29
CA ASP A 315 3.86 12.15 30.68
C ASP A 315 5.22 12.46 31.37
N PRO A 316 5.30 12.50 32.73
CA PRO A 316 6.52 12.85 33.46
C PRO A 316 7.53 11.69 33.51
N ILE A 317 8.01 11.26 32.36
CA ILE A 317 8.97 10.17 32.16
C ILE A 317 10.44 10.64 32.05
N GLY A 318 10.68 11.94 32.19
CA GLY A 318 11.97 12.57 31.94
C GLY A 318 12.29 12.75 30.45
N GLU A 319 13.43 13.36 30.15
CA GLU A 319 13.81 13.71 28.77
C GLU A 319 14.00 12.47 27.89
N VAL A 320 13.29 12.43 26.76
CA VAL A 320 13.40 11.37 25.74
C VAL A 320 14.31 11.82 24.61
N ARG A 321 15.58 11.41 24.64
CA ARG A 321 16.61 11.75 23.64
C ARG A 321 16.73 10.73 22.52
N SER A 322 16.14 9.54 22.65
CA SER A 322 16.25 8.48 21.66
C SER A 322 15.00 7.60 21.63
N ALA A 323 14.70 7.05 20.45
CA ALA A 323 13.67 6.04 20.24
C ALA A 323 13.83 4.85 21.20
N ARG A 324 15.07 4.41 21.42
CA ARG A 324 15.41 3.31 22.33
C ARG A 324 14.92 3.57 23.75
N ARG A 325 15.04 4.82 24.27
CA ARG A 325 14.58 5.13 25.63
C ARG A 325 13.07 5.06 25.73
N LEU A 326 12.34 5.61 24.76
CA LEU A 326 10.88 5.55 24.72
C LEU A 326 10.38 4.10 24.63
N PHE A 327 11.05 3.30 23.80
CA PHE A 327 10.73 1.87 23.67
C PHE A 327 10.94 1.13 25.00
N ARG A 328 12.07 1.31 25.68
CA ARG A 328 12.34 0.67 26.98
C ARG A 328 11.30 1.05 28.04
N LEU A 329 10.84 2.29 28.06
CA LEU A 329 9.81 2.75 28.99
C LEU A 329 8.47 2.04 28.73
N ALA A 330 8.06 1.93 27.48
CA ALA A 330 6.84 1.22 27.10
C ALA A 330 6.95 -0.30 27.37
N ASP A 331 8.11 -0.92 27.10
CA ASP A 331 8.38 -2.33 27.37
C ASP A 331 8.39 -2.62 28.89
N ALA A 332 9.01 -1.76 29.71
CA ALA A 332 8.97 -1.88 31.17
C ALA A 332 7.55 -1.76 31.72
N ALA A 333 6.74 -0.85 31.15
CA ALA A 333 5.33 -0.72 31.49
C ALA A 333 4.53 -1.98 31.10
N GLN A 334 4.78 -2.51 29.92
CA GLN A 334 4.16 -3.76 29.44
C GLN A 334 4.53 -4.94 30.33
N TYR A 335 5.81 -5.06 30.72
CA TYR A 335 6.26 -6.10 31.64
C TYR A 335 5.52 -6.02 33.00
N LYS A 336 5.36 -4.81 33.57
CA LYS A 336 4.57 -4.57 34.78
C LYS A 336 3.10 -4.98 34.58
N ALA A 337 2.49 -4.63 33.43
CA ALA A 337 1.12 -5.03 33.09
C ALA A 337 0.98 -6.57 33.04
N LYS A 338 1.93 -7.26 32.42
CA LYS A 338 1.95 -8.73 32.33
C LYS A 338 2.10 -9.40 33.69
N PHE A 339 3.02 -8.88 34.52
CA PHE A 339 3.25 -9.38 35.87
C PHE A 339 2.02 -9.25 36.76
N LEU A 340 1.33 -8.09 36.70
CA LEU A 340 0.11 -7.82 37.47
C LEU A 340 -1.14 -8.45 36.88
N ARG A 341 -1.07 -9.04 35.67
CA ARG A 341 -2.25 -9.45 34.87
C ARG A 341 -3.26 -8.32 34.74
N ALA A 342 -2.75 -7.12 34.46
CA ALA A 342 -3.57 -5.93 34.43
C ALA A 342 -4.58 -5.98 33.28
N GLU A 343 -5.83 -5.65 33.55
CA GLU A 343 -6.91 -5.55 32.56
C GLU A 343 -6.85 -4.23 31.77
N LYS A 344 -6.05 -3.28 32.23
CA LYS A 344 -5.83 -1.96 31.62
C LYS A 344 -4.36 -1.73 31.34
N PRO A 345 -4.03 -0.80 30.42
CA PRO A 345 -2.63 -0.44 30.17
C PRO A 345 -1.95 0.11 31.42
N VAL A 346 -0.70 -0.27 31.60
CA VAL A 346 0.19 0.41 32.57
C VAL A 346 0.90 1.56 31.84
N VAL A 347 0.87 2.75 32.43
CA VAL A 347 1.45 3.96 31.84
C VAL A 347 2.69 4.37 32.62
N ALA A 348 3.84 4.48 31.93
CA ALA A 348 5.08 4.93 32.57
C ALA A 348 4.97 6.38 33.04
N GLY A 349 5.46 6.67 34.25
CA GLY A 349 5.52 8.00 34.86
C GLY A 349 4.26 8.43 35.60
N ARG A 350 3.14 7.70 35.52
CA ARG A 350 1.89 8.11 36.19
C ARG A 350 1.81 7.67 37.66
N ASP A 351 2.66 6.72 38.09
CA ASP A 351 2.72 6.25 39.47
C ASP A 351 3.93 6.85 40.22
N GLY A 352 4.12 8.18 40.14
CA GLY A 352 5.20 8.87 40.86
C GLY A 352 6.20 9.63 40.01
N GLY A 353 5.91 9.88 38.73
CA GLY A 353 6.77 10.64 37.83
C GLY A 353 8.13 9.94 37.59
N LEU A 354 9.22 10.65 37.84
CA LEU A 354 10.59 10.09 37.73
C LEU A 354 10.89 9.01 38.78
N ASP A 355 10.12 8.96 39.86
CA ASP A 355 10.24 7.93 40.90
C ASP A 355 9.38 6.68 40.64
N ASP A 356 8.59 6.69 39.55
CA ASP A 356 7.83 5.51 39.11
C ASP A 356 8.75 4.30 38.95
N PRO A 357 8.40 3.15 39.57
CA PRO A 357 9.17 1.92 39.42
C PRO A 357 9.41 1.50 37.95
N VAL A 358 8.46 1.83 37.04
CA VAL A 358 8.58 1.58 35.61
C VAL A 358 9.68 2.43 34.99
N VAL A 359 9.74 3.71 35.34
CA VAL A 359 10.79 4.63 34.84
C VAL A 359 12.16 4.19 35.34
N ARG A 360 12.27 3.86 36.64
CA ARG A 360 13.52 3.33 37.23
C ARG A 360 13.95 2.02 36.59
N LEU A 361 13.03 1.10 36.31
CA LEU A 361 13.35 -0.17 35.64
C LEU A 361 13.88 0.06 34.22
N ALA A 362 13.27 0.97 33.47
CA ALA A 362 13.69 1.32 32.12
C ALA A 362 15.09 1.97 32.06
N ASP A 363 15.45 2.74 33.09
CA ASP A 363 16.76 3.41 33.17
C ASP A 363 17.86 2.54 33.83
N SER A 364 17.50 1.37 34.39
CA SER A 364 18.46 0.41 34.94
C SER A 364 19.27 -0.25 33.81
N PRO A 365 20.58 -0.49 34.00
CA PRO A 365 21.34 -1.25 33.03
C PRO A 365 20.77 -2.67 32.91
N PRO A 366 20.80 -3.28 31.71
CA PRO A 366 20.30 -4.64 31.53
C PRO A 366 21.06 -5.59 32.47
N PRO A 367 20.39 -6.56 33.10
CA PRO A 367 21.03 -7.52 33.96
C PRO A 367 22.15 -8.23 33.19
N VAL A 368 23.35 -8.26 33.76
CA VAL A 368 24.49 -9.03 33.24
C VAL A 368 24.03 -10.49 33.14
N ALA A 369 24.13 -11.07 31.95
CA ALA A 369 23.57 -12.36 31.59
C ALA A 369 24.01 -13.47 32.57
N GLY A 370 23.12 -13.86 33.47
CA GLY A 370 23.15 -15.13 34.18
C GLY A 370 22.29 -16.15 33.44
N ASP A 371 22.77 -17.35 33.29
CA ASP A 371 22.11 -18.47 32.61
C ASP A 371 20.65 -18.67 33.09
N GLY A 372 19.71 -18.47 32.20
CA GLY A 372 18.29 -18.76 32.43
C GLY A 372 17.38 -17.74 31.79
N GLU A 373 16.77 -18.16 30.67
CA GLU A 373 15.75 -17.41 29.92
C GLU A 373 16.19 -16.11 29.23
N ARG A 374 16.87 -16.29 28.11
CA ARG A 374 17.23 -15.21 27.19
C ARG A 374 15.99 -14.72 26.44
N ARG A 375 15.32 -13.69 26.95
CA ARG A 375 14.63 -12.72 26.06
C ARG A 375 15.71 -11.93 25.31
N ARG A 376 16.14 -12.46 24.17
CA ARG A 376 17.02 -11.73 23.25
C ARG A 376 16.23 -10.58 22.67
N ILE A 377 16.62 -9.36 23.00
CA ILE A 377 16.46 -8.21 22.10
C ILE A 377 17.33 -8.55 20.88
N ARG A 378 16.74 -9.28 19.94
CA ARG A 378 17.41 -9.64 18.69
C ARG A 378 17.37 -8.41 17.77
N GLY A 379 18.51 -7.77 17.58
CA GLY A 379 18.72 -6.83 16.51
C GLY A 379 19.39 -5.50 16.82
N MET A 380 20.18 -5.40 17.91
CA MET A 380 21.08 -4.24 18.10
C MET A 380 22.48 -4.74 18.35
N GLU A 381 23.32 -4.70 17.31
CA GLU A 381 24.77 -4.77 17.48
C GLU A 381 25.23 -3.51 18.23
N PRO A 382 26.24 -3.60 19.12
CA PRO A 382 26.86 -2.42 19.70
C PRO A 382 27.63 -1.68 18.60
N ASP A 383 27.36 -0.38 18.46
CA ASP A 383 28.21 0.53 17.68
C ASP A 383 29.64 0.54 18.29
N PRO A 384 30.67 0.68 17.42
CA PRO A 384 32.08 0.57 17.78
C PRO A 384 32.58 1.67 18.73
#